data_7a24e89cb7c0aa186f2bcd91847131e7
#
_entry.id   7a24e89cb7c0aa186f2bcd91847131e7
#
_cell.length_a   1.000
_cell.length_b   1.000
_cell.length_c   1.000
_cell.angle_alpha   90.00
_cell.angle_beta   90.00
_cell.angle_gamma   90.00
#
_symmetry.space_group_name_H-M   'P 1'
#
loop_
_entity.id
_entity.type
_entity.pdbx_description
1 polymer ?
#
loop_
_entity_poly.entity_id
_entity_poly.type
_entity_poly.pdbx_seq_one_letter_code
_entity_poly.pdbx_strand_id
1 'polypeptide(L)'
;MTPLSRRTALGAGLAVGLGAGSSRAAARKPRLVSLNPCLDGVLVEVADRDQIAALSHYARDPQQSSIAERAKSYPITYESAEEVIALRPDVVLSAAHSSPATRAALKRLGVRAELFKVPNSWAENQADIRRIADAAGHPERGEALIARIDRALAASAPPPGARPLEALVFQPNGFAAGEGTLVDEMMKRAGFVNVASRYGLKKWGNVSLERLLADPPQVLLAGQARPDAPTWAERMLGHPALASVSHRMTRATFPERLLYCGGPTLIDTAATLAAARRQVLKART
;
A
#
# COMPACT_ATOMS: atom_id res chain seq x y z
N MET A 1 -92.43 -16.22 -41.31
CA MET A 1 -91.45 -15.30 -41.90
C MET A 1 -90.26 -15.21 -40.89
N THR A 2 -89.21 -15.92 -41.15
CA THR A 2 -88.04 -16.08 -40.33
C THR A 2 -86.95 -15.13 -40.78
N PRO A 3 -86.20 -14.50 -39.87
CA PRO A 3 -84.87 -13.95 -40.23
C PRO A 3 -83.72 -14.77 -39.70
N LEU A 4 -82.67 -14.79 -40.51
CA LEU A 4 -81.44 -15.48 -40.46
C LEU A 4 -80.54 -15.01 -39.32
N SER A 5 -79.90 -15.99 -38.66
CA SER A 5 -78.82 -15.85 -37.71
C SER A 5 -77.44 -15.59 -38.40
N ARG A 6 -76.73 -14.54 -37.97
CA ARG A 6 -75.35 -14.31 -38.36
C ARG A 6 -74.40 -14.85 -37.24
N ARG A 7 -73.60 -15.86 -37.59
CA ARG A 7 -72.53 -16.34 -36.79
C ARG A 7 -71.31 -15.41 -36.88
N THR A 8 -70.91 -14.81 -35.75
CA THR A 8 -69.69 -14.04 -35.61
C THR A 8 -68.54 -14.99 -35.22
N ALA A 9 -67.56 -15.09 -36.07
CA ALA A 9 -66.29 -15.82 -35.79
C ALA A 9 -65.41 -14.91 -35.01
N LEU A 10 -65.02 -15.32 -33.77
CA LEU A 10 -63.91 -14.73 -32.99
C LEU A 10 -62.57 -15.26 -33.50
N GLY A 11 -61.80 -14.37 -34.12
CA GLY A 11 -60.38 -14.62 -34.42
C GLY A 11 -59.51 -14.37 -33.18
N ALA A 12 -58.92 -15.42 -32.64
CA ALA A 12 -57.92 -15.29 -31.58
C ALA A 12 -56.57 -14.89 -32.20
N GLY A 13 -56.18 -13.65 -32.04
CA GLY A 13 -54.86 -13.16 -32.43
C GLY A 13 -53.80 -13.54 -31.37
N LEU A 14 -52.90 -14.42 -31.72
CA LEU A 14 -51.71 -14.77 -30.90
C LEU A 14 -50.69 -13.61 -31.02
N ALA A 15 -50.61 -12.76 -30.00
CA ALA A 15 -49.54 -11.75 -29.90
C ALA A 15 -48.28 -12.43 -29.39
N VAL A 16 -47.37 -12.73 -30.30
CA VAL A 16 -45.99 -13.15 -29.96
C VAL A 16 -45.23 -11.92 -29.50
N GLY A 17 -45.10 -11.75 -28.20
CA GLY A 17 -44.27 -10.73 -27.56
C GLY A 17 -42.80 -11.08 -27.79
N LEU A 18 -42.15 -10.44 -28.76
CA LEU A 18 -40.68 -10.39 -28.87
C LEU A 18 -40.15 -9.60 -27.68
N GLY A 19 -39.82 -10.30 -26.61
CA GLY A 19 -39.02 -9.77 -25.50
C GLY A 19 -37.62 -9.42 -26.04
N ALA A 20 -37.41 -8.14 -26.39
CA ALA A 20 -36.08 -7.59 -26.63
C ALA A 20 -35.30 -7.64 -25.32
N GLY A 21 -34.66 -8.75 -25.06
CA GLY A 21 -33.65 -8.86 -24.02
C GLY A 21 -32.54 -7.88 -24.35
N SER A 22 -32.56 -6.70 -23.72
CA SER A 22 -31.43 -5.77 -23.75
C SER A 22 -30.24 -6.49 -23.16
N SER A 23 -29.46 -7.15 -24.00
CA SER A 23 -28.11 -7.59 -23.67
C SER A 23 -27.32 -6.33 -23.29
N ARG A 24 -27.25 -6.06 -22.00
CA ARG A 24 -26.37 -5.03 -21.45
C ARG A 24 -24.97 -5.48 -21.78
N ALA A 25 -24.43 -4.96 -22.89
CA ALA A 25 -23.02 -5.22 -23.25
C ALA A 25 -22.20 -4.98 -21.98
N ALA A 26 -21.52 -6.02 -21.48
CA ALA A 26 -20.69 -5.92 -20.30
C ALA A 26 -19.72 -4.75 -20.54
N ALA A 27 -19.85 -3.69 -19.74
CA ALA A 27 -19.01 -2.52 -19.88
C ALA A 27 -17.54 -2.98 -19.83
N ARG A 28 -16.75 -2.59 -20.84
CA ARG A 28 -15.33 -2.93 -20.90
C ARG A 28 -14.65 -2.50 -19.61
N LYS A 29 -13.98 -3.42 -18.93
CA LYS A 29 -13.23 -3.12 -17.72
C LYS A 29 -12.13 -2.09 -18.02
N PRO A 30 -11.89 -1.13 -17.13
CA PRO A 30 -10.84 -0.12 -17.31
C PRO A 30 -9.46 -0.77 -17.33
N ARG A 31 -8.60 -0.25 -18.21
CA ARG A 31 -7.20 -0.62 -18.33
C ARG A 31 -6.36 0.31 -17.46
N LEU A 32 -5.60 -0.23 -16.51
CA LEU A 32 -4.91 0.54 -15.49
C LEU A 32 -3.39 0.41 -15.63
N VAL A 33 -2.70 1.52 -15.38
CA VAL A 33 -1.24 1.59 -15.20
C VAL A 33 -0.96 2.20 -13.85
N SER A 34 -0.05 1.61 -13.09
CA SER A 34 0.43 2.18 -11.82
C SER A 34 1.88 2.63 -11.94
N LEU A 35 2.18 3.83 -11.42
CA LEU A 35 3.49 4.47 -11.43
C LEU A 35 4.10 4.60 -10.03
N ASN A 36 3.71 3.73 -9.09
CA ASN A 36 4.23 3.81 -7.73
C ASN A 36 4.10 2.45 -7.00
N PRO A 37 5.15 1.95 -6.33
CA PRO A 37 5.14 0.64 -5.69
C PRO A 37 4.06 0.48 -4.60
N CYS A 38 3.69 1.55 -3.91
CA CYS A 38 2.64 1.50 -2.91
C CYS A 38 1.24 1.32 -3.53
N LEU A 39 1.02 1.93 -4.70
CA LEU A 39 -0.23 1.78 -5.46
C LEU A 39 -0.29 0.42 -6.17
N ASP A 40 0.87 -0.09 -6.64
CA ASP A 40 1.00 -1.42 -7.25
C ASP A 40 0.45 -2.51 -6.33
N GLY A 41 0.84 -2.46 -5.04
CA GLY A 41 0.41 -3.42 -4.05
C GLY A 41 -1.12 -3.47 -3.89
N VAL A 42 -1.77 -2.31 -3.84
CA VAL A 42 -3.23 -2.22 -3.76
C VAL A 42 -3.87 -2.67 -5.07
N LEU A 43 -3.35 -2.21 -6.22
CA LEU A 43 -3.91 -2.50 -7.53
C LEU A 43 -3.94 -4.02 -7.81
N VAL A 44 -2.87 -4.73 -7.47
CA VAL A 44 -2.78 -6.20 -7.64
C VAL A 44 -3.79 -6.96 -6.77
N GLU A 45 -4.25 -6.38 -5.66
CA GLU A 45 -5.28 -6.96 -4.79
C GLU A 45 -6.70 -6.71 -5.28
N VAL A 46 -6.96 -5.58 -5.94
CA VAL A 46 -8.34 -5.15 -6.25
C VAL A 46 -8.70 -5.28 -7.72
N ALA A 47 -7.75 -5.19 -8.65
CA ALA A 47 -8.02 -5.29 -10.09
C ALA A 47 -7.95 -6.75 -10.60
N ASP A 48 -8.60 -7.00 -11.73
CA ASP A 48 -8.35 -8.24 -12.47
C ASP A 48 -7.00 -8.20 -13.17
N ARG A 49 -6.41 -9.37 -13.36
CA ARG A 49 -5.08 -9.49 -13.98
C ARG A 49 -4.98 -8.82 -15.36
N ASP A 50 -6.01 -8.92 -16.16
CA ASP A 50 -6.11 -8.39 -17.53
C ASP A 50 -6.36 -6.87 -17.57
N GLN A 51 -6.83 -6.28 -16.48
CA GLN A 51 -6.97 -4.82 -16.34
C GLN A 51 -5.62 -4.12 -16.13
N ILE A 52 -4.63 -4.82 -15.56
CA ILE A 52 -3.34 -4.23 -15.22
C ILE A 52 -2.44 -4.24 -16.45
N ALA A 53 -2.30 -3.08 -17.10
CA ALA A 53 -1.48 -2.89 -18.27
C ALA A 53 0.02 -2.87 -17.92
N ALA A 54 0.39 -2.22 -16.83
CA ALA A 54 1.73 -2.27 -16.24
C ALA A 54 1.72 -1.81 -14.79
N LEU A 55 2.69 -2.31 -14.02
CA LEU A 55 3.09 -1.82 -12.70
C LEU A 55 4.36 -0.96 -12.83
N SER A 56 4.71 -0.23 -11.77
CA SER A 56 5.99 0.48 -11.72
C SER A 56 7.15 -0.51 -11.73
N HIS A 57 8.31 -0.10 -12.23
CA HIS A 57 9.51 -0.96 -12.22
C HIS A 57 9.95 -1.32 -10.80
N TYR A 58 9.65 -0.48 -9.81
CA TYR A 58 9.88 -0.74 -8.39
C TYR A 58 9.08 -1.91 -7.83
N ALA A 59 7.96 -2.30 -8.47
CA ALA A 59 7.15 -3.43 -8.03
C ALA A 59 7.95 -4.74 -7.94
N ARG A 60 9.01 -4.89 -8.76
CA ARG A 60 9.87 -6.08 -8.80
C ARG A 60 11.08 -6.02 -7.86
N ASP A 61 11.32 -4.89 -7.20
CA ASP A 61 12.43 -4.74 -6.27
C ASP A 61 12.04 -5.25 -4.86
N PRO A 62 12.63 -6.34 -4.34
CA PRO A 62 12.26 -6.90 -3.05
C PRO A 62 12.65 -6.00 -1.86
N GLN A 63 13.48 -4.97 -2.08
CA GLN A 63 13.82 -4.00 -1.04
C GLN A 63 12.76 -2.89 -0.92
N GLN A 64 12.01 -2.62 -1.99
CA GLN A 64 11.03 -1.55 -2.06
C GLN A 64 9.59 -2.04 -2.13
N SER A 65 9.36 -3.30 -2.52
CA SER A 65 8.03 -3.83 -2.76
C SER A 65 7.75 -5.10 -1.96
N SER A 66 6.60 -5.14 -1.31
CA SER A 66 6.09 -6.36 -0.65
C SER A 66 5.50 -7.38 -1.64
N ILE A 67 5.29 -6.99 -2.90
CA ILE A 67 4.74 -7.86 -3.95
C ILE A 67 5.76 -8.28 -5.01
N ALA A 68 7.06 -8.16 -4.75
CA ALA A 68 8.11 -8.32 -5.75
C ALA A 68 8.02 -9.66 -6.52
N GLU A 69 7.75 -10.77 -5.85
CA GLU A 69 7.57 -12.07 -6.51
C GLU A 69 6.32 -12.11 -7.39
N ARG A 70 5.19 -11.59 -6.90
CA ARG A 70 3.94 -11.52 -7.67
C ARG A 70 4.07 -10.61 -8.89
N ALA A 71 4.81 -9.51 -8.74
CA ALA A 71 5.02 -8.52 -9.80
C ALA A 71 5.79 -9.07 -11.01
N LYS A 72 6.52 -10.18 -10.87
CA LYS A 72 7.20 -10.84 -11.99
C LYS A 72 6.26 -11.27 -13.12
N SER A 73 5.00 -11.56 -12.81
CA SER A 73 3.98 -11.96 -13.78
C SER A 73 3.29 -10.78 -14.49
N TYR A 74 3.58 -9.54 -14.13
CA TYR A 74 2.98 -8.35 -14.71
C TYR A 74 3.97 -7.59 -15.60
N PRO A 75 3.51 -6.91 -16.67
CA PRO A 75 4.33 -5.91 -17.36
C PRO A 75 4.74 -4.80 -16.40
N ILE A 76 5.89 -4.17 -16.67
CA ILE A 76 6.37 -3.01 -15.91
C ILE A 76 6.57 -1.81 -16.84
N THR A 77 6.58 -0.61 -16.26
CA THR A 77 6.95 0.64 -16.92
C THR A 77 7.99 1.39 -16.11
N TYR A 78 8.87 2.10 -16.79
CA TYR A 78 9.84 3.03 -16.17
C TYR A 78 9.28 4.46 -16.06
N GLU A 79 7.96 4.59 -16.18
CA GLU A 79 7.20 5.81 -15.86
C GLU A 79 7.42 6.97 -16.82
N SER A 80 8.02 6.75 -18.00
CA SER A 80 8.03 7.78 -19.02
C SER A 80 6.63 7.99 -19.60
N ALA A 81 6.34 9.22 -20.03
CA ALA A 81 5.02 9.52 -20.61
C ALA A 81 4.76 8.70 -21.88
N GLU A 82 5.79 8.48 -22.69
CA GLU A 82 5.74 7.75 -23.94
C GLU A 82 5.37 6.27 -23.69
N GLU A 83 6.03 5.62 -22.73
CA GLU A 83 5.72 4.24 -22.35
C GLU A 83 4.27 4.11 -21.86
N VAL A 84 3.86 5.01 -20.96
CA VAL A 84 2.52 4.99 -20.38
C VAL A 84 1.44 5.15 -21.45
N ILE A 85 1.64 6.08 -22.40
CA ILE A 85 0.69 6.33 -23.49
C ILE A 85 0.61 5.13 -24.44
N ALA A 86 1.76 4.51 -24.76
CA ALA A 86 1.81 3.32 -25.61
C ALA A 86 0.99 2.14 -25.05
N LEU A 87 0.85 2.07 -23.72
CA LEU A 87 0.02 1.09 -23.03
C LEU A 87 -1.49 1.36 -23.15
N ARG A 88 -1.91 2.52 -23.65
CA ARG A 88 -3.31 2.95 -23.80
C ARG A 88 -4.15 2.73 -22.52
N PRO A 89 -3.75 3.29 -21.38
CA PRO A 89 -4.52 3.16 -20.16
C PRO A 89 -5.81 3.99 -20.20
N ASP A 90 -6.84 3.48 -19.53
CA ASP A 90 -8.03 4.29 -19.23
C ASP A 90 -7.78 5.15 -17.98
N VAL A 91 -6.99 4.62 -17.03
CA VAL A 91 -6.62 5.32 -15.78
C VAL A 91 -5.17 5.04 -15.44
N VAL A 92 -4.46 6.08 -15.05
CA VAL A 92 -3.09 6.03 -14.50
C VAL A 92 -3.14 6.36 -13.01
N LEU A 93 -2.63 5.46 -12.18
CA LEU A 93 -2.44 5.69 -10.75
C LEU A 93 -1.05 6.25 -10.52
N SER A 94 -0.94 7.45 -9.96
CA SER A 94 0.34 8.16 -9.81
C SER A 94 0.46 8.81 -8.44
N ALA A 95 1.68 8.83 -7.91
CA ALA A 95 1.95 9.57 -6.69
C ALA A 95 1.98 11.08 -6.96
N ALA A 96 1.51 11.88 -6.00
CA ALA A 96 1.52 13.33 -6.13
C ALA A 96 2.94 13.92 -6.25
N HIS A 97 3.96 13.18 -5.82
CA HIS A 97 5.37 13.54 -5.89
C HIS A 97 6.12 12.93 -7.11
N SER A 98 5.42 12.16 -7.98
CA SER A 98 6.03 11.63 -9.21
C SER A 98 6.39 12.74 -10.19
N SER A 99 7.14 12.40 -11.25
CA SER A 99 7.67 13.35 -12.25
C SER A 99 6.63 14.39 -12.70
N PRO A 100 6.87 15.70 -12.47
CA PRO A 100 5.99 16.75 -12.97
C PRO A 100 5.86 16.73 -14.48
N ALA A 101 6.94 16.37 -15.21
CA ALA A 101 6.96 16.29 -16.67
C ALA A 101 6.01 15.20 -17.17
N THR A 102 6.07 13.98 -16.59
CA THR A 102 5.17 12.87 -16.92
C THR A 102 3.71 13.26 -16.65
N ARG A 103 3.41 13.84 -15.48
CA ARG A 103 2.05 14.28 -15.15
C ARG A 103 1.52 15.35 -16.11
N ALA A 104 2.36 16.32 -16.49
CA ALA A 104 1.99 17.36 -17.45
C ALA A 104 1.73 16.79 -18.85
N ALA A 105 2.53 15.80 -19.29
CA ALA A 105 2.35 15.13 -20.56
C ALA A 105 1.04 14.32 -20.59
N LEU A 106 0.77 13.52 -19.57
CA LEU A 106 -0.49 12.77 -19.44
C LEU A 106 -1.72 13.70 -19.47
N LYS A 107 -1.67 14.83 -18.74
CA LYS A 107 -2.73 15.83 -18.75
C LYS A 107 -2.97 16.43 -20.15
N ARG A 108 -1.89 16.81 -20.86
CA ARG A 108 -1.99 17.38 -22.23
C ARG A 108 -2.64 16.39 -23.22
N LEU A 109 -2.42 15.11 -23.03
CA LEU A 109 -2.92 14.04 -23.88
C LEU A 109 -4.29 13.50 -23.43
N GLY A 110 -4.91 14.13 -22.43
CA GLY A 110 -6.25 13.77 -21.96
C GLY A 110 -6.31 12.43 -21.22
N VAL A 111 -5.17 11.88 -20.79
CA VAL A 111 -5.14 10.63 -20.02
C VAL A 111 -5.59 10.91 -18.59
N ARG A 112 -6.60 10.19 -18.12
CA ARG A 112 -7.08 10.28 -16.74
C ARG A 112 -6.00 9.78 -15.77
N ALA A 113 -5.53 10.66 -14.90
CA ALA A 113 -4.57 10.34 -13.86
C ALA A 113 -5.17 10.58 -12.47
N GLU A 114 -5.19 9.55 -11.64
CA GLU A 114 -5.55 9.61 -10.22
C GLU A 114 -4.28 9.87 -9.41
N LEU A 115 -4.27 10.99 -8.69
CA LEU A 115 -3.11 11.38 -7.88
C LEU A 115 -3.32 11.00 -6.41
N PHE A 116 -2.33 10.33 -5.84
CA PHE A 116 -2.31 9.88 -4.45
C PHE A 116 -1.18 10.58 -3.68
N LYS A 117 -1.49 11.04 -2.49
CA LYS A 117 -0.49 11.55 -1.54
C LYS A 117 0.05 10.38 -0.70
N VAL A 118 1.14 10.61 0.02
CA VAL A 118 1.59 9.67 1.05
C VAL A 118 0.56 9.73 2.20
N PRO A 119 -0.13 8.65 2.53
CA PRO A 119 -1.11 8.64 3.62
C PRO A 119 -0.38 8.77 4.97
N ASN A 120 -0.92 9.60 5.87
CA ASN A 120 -0.36 9.78 7.20
C ASN A 120 -1.10 8.95 8.27
N SER A 121 -2.25 8.36 7.91
CA SER A 121 -3.06 7.56 8.82
C SER A 121 -3.69 6.37 8.11
N TRP A 122 -4.15 5.41 8.89
CA TRP A 122 -4.93 4.29 8.37
C TRP A 122 -6.21 4.74 7.69
N ALA A 123 -6.89 5.75 8.24
CA ALA A 123 -8.09 6.31 7.63
C ALA A 123 -7.84 6.91 6.23
N GLU A 124 -6.74 7.66 6.06
CA GLU A 124 -6.34 8.17 4.74
C GLU A 124 -6.01 7.01 3.78
N ASN A 125 -5.32 5.98 4.27
CA ASN A 125 -4.98 4.83 3.44
C ASN A 125 -6.20 3.99 3.05
N GLN A 126 -7.21 3.84 3.91
CA GLN A 126 -8.50 3.22 3.57
C GLN A 126 -9.19 3.99 2.44
N ALA A 127 -9.19 5.33 2.49
CA ALA A 127 -9.75 6.16 1.43
C ALA A 127 -9.03 5.94 0.09
N ASP A 128 -7.70 5.83 0.11
CA ASP A 128 -6.90 5.53 -1.08
C ASP A 128 -7.20 4.13 -1.65
N ILE A 129 -7.34 3.10 -0.80
CA ILE A 129 -7.73 1.75 -1.22
C ILE A 129 -9.09 1.77 -1.92
N ARG A 130 -10.08 2.47 -1.36
CA ARG A 130 -11.42 2.62 -1.98
C ARG A 130 -11.32 3.28 -3.35
N ARG A 131 -10.59 4.38 -3.46
CA ARG A 131 -10.41 5.10 -4.73
C ARG A 131 -9.76 4.22 -5.81
N ILE A 132 -8.77 3.39 -5.44
CA ILE A 132 -8.12 2.47 -6.38
C ILE A 132 -9.10 1.36 -6.79
N ALA A 133 -9.85 0.80 -5.83
CA ALA A 133 -10.85 -0.22 -6.10
C ALA A 133 -11.99 0.29 -6.99
N ASP A 134 -12.46 1.51 -6.75
CA ASP A 134 -13.46 2.18 -7.58
C ASP A 134 -12.94 2.41 -9.02
N ALA A 135 -11.68 2.87 -9.14
CA ALA A 135 -11.04 3.05 -10.45
C ALA A 135 -10.88 1.73 -11.21
N ALA A 136 -10.73 0.61 -10.51
CA ALA A 136 -10.70 -0.74 -11.10
C ALA A 136 -12.11 -1.31 -11.38
N GLY A 137 -13.16 -0.70 -10.83
CA GLY A 137 -14.54 -1.18 -10.94
C GLY A 137 -14.86 -2.35 -9.99
N HIS A 138 -14.12 -2.47 -8.89
CA HIS A 138 -14.24 -3.56 -7.90
C HIS A 138 -14.27 -3.02 -6.45
N PRO A 139 -15.23 -2.13 -6.09
CA PRO A 139 -15.29 -1.53 -4.75
C PRO A 139 -15.35 -2.57 -3.62
N GLU A 140 -16.02 -3.69 -3.85
CA GLU A 140 -16.14 -4.79 -2.89
C GLU A 140 -14.78 -5.43 -2.54
N ARG A 141 -13.84 -5.47 -3.48
CA ARG A 141 -12.47 -5.98 -3.22
C ARG A 141 -11.67 -4.99 -2.37
N GLY A 142 -11.93 -3.69 -2.54
CA GLY A 142 -11.38 -2.66 -1.67
C GLY A 142 -11.79 -2.85 -0.21
N GLU A 143 -13.08 -3.03 0.04
CA GLU A 143 -13.60 -3.30 1.40
C GLU A 143 -13.08 -4.62 1.96
N ALA A 144 -12.99 -5.66 1.15
CA ALA A 144 -12.42 -6.95 1.56
C ALA A 144 -10.93 -6.83 1.95
N LEU A 145 -10.15 -6.04 1.21
CA LEU A 145 -8.75 -5.74 1.53
C LEU A 145 -8.64 -4.96 2.85
N ILE A 146 -9.44 -3.92 3.04
CA ILE A 146 -9.51 -3.13 4.26
C ILE A 146 -9.80 -4.03 5.46
N ALA A 147 -10.85 -4.86 5.37
CA ALA A 147 -11.23 -5.78 6.44
C ALA A 147 -10.11 -6.82 6.75
N ARG A 148 -9.34 -7.24 5.75
CA ARG A 148 -8.19 -8.14 5.94
C ARG A 148 -7.07 -7.44 6.70
N ILE A 149 -6.79 -6.19 6.35
CA ILE A 149 -5.77 -5.37 7.04
C ILE A 149 -6.21 -5.10 8.48
N ASP A 150 -7.46 -4.70 8.72
CA ASP A 150 -7.99 -4.44 10.07
C ASP A 150 -7.85 -5.67 10.97
N ARG A 151 -8.14 -6.87 10.46
CA ARG A 151 -7.92 -8.12 11.22
C ARG A 151 -6.45 -8.32 11.56
N ALA A 152 -5.54 -8.06 10.64
CA ALA A 152 -4.10 -8.19 10.90
C ALA A 152 -3.60 -7.18 11.94
N LEU A 153 -4.06 -5.94 11.88
CA LEU A 153 -3.76 -4.90 12.86
C LEU A 153 -4.29 -5.29 14.26
N ALA A 154 -5.53 -5.76 14.34
CA ALA A 154 -6.12 -6.21 15.59
C ALA A 154 -5.37 -7.43 16.20
N ALA A 155 -5.01 -8.41 15.37
CA ALA A 155 -4.26 -9.60 15.80
C ALA A 155 -2.82 -9.27 16.27
N SER A 156 -2.27 -8.13 15.87
CA SER A 156 -0.92 -7.67 16.22
C SER A 156 -0.90 -6.73 17.42
N ALA A 157 -2.07 -6.34 17.94
CA ALA A 157 -2.19 -5.48 19.10
C ALA A 157 -1.66 -6.17 20.38
N PRO A 158 -1.02 -5.43 21.29
CA PRO A 158 -0.60 -5.99 22.58
C PRO A 158 -1.82 -6.34 23.46
N PRO A 159 -1.64 -7.21 24.45
CA PRO A 159 -2.68 -7.45 25.44
C PRO A 159 -3.12 -6.15 26.14
N PRO A 160 -4.40 -6.06 26.57
CA PRO A 160 -4.88 -4.92 27.33
C PRO A 160 -4.01 -4.62 28.55
N GLY A 161 -3.70 -3.35 28.81
CA GLY A 161 -2.85 -2.92 29.92
C GLY A 161 -1.35 -3.14 29.74
N ALA A 162 -0.91 -3.70 28.61
CA ALA A 162 0.51 -3.86 28.32
C ALA A 162 1.22 -2.50 28.21
N ARG A 163 2.35 -2.35 28.92
CA ARG A 163 3.15 -1.11 28.86
C ARG A 163 3.74 -0.93 27.45
N PRO A 164 3.60 0.25 26.86
CA PRO A 164 4.26 0.55 25.59
C PRO A 164 5.78 0.52 25.72
N LEU A 165 6.47 0.17 24.62
CA LEU A 165 7.92 0.18 24.51
C LEU A 165 8.38 1.39 23.70
N GLU A 166 9.35 2.13 24.18
CA GLU A 166 9.95 3.23 23.44
C GLU A 166 10.74 2.69 22.24
N ALA A 167 10.40 3.13 21.04
CA ALA A 167 11.03 2.63 19.83
C ALA A 167 11.33 3.75 18.83
N LEU A 168 12.38 3.54 18.05
CA LEU A 168 12.73 4.36 16.90
C LEU A 168 12.83 3.46 15.66
N VAL A 169 12.17 3.84 14.57
CA VAL A 169 12.47 3.27 13.25
C VAL A 169 13.74 3.93 12.71
N PHE A 170 14.72 3.12 12.34
CA PHE A 170 16.03 3.60 11.90
C PHE A 170 16.49 2.82 10.67
N GLN A 171 16.50 3.48 9.53
CA GLN A 171 16.83 2.92 8.23
C GLN A 171 18.18 3.44 7.72
N PRO A 172 18.65 3.02 6.53
CA PRO A 172 19.90 3.54 5.98
C PRO A 172 20.00 5.07 6.06
N ASN A 173 21.22 5.57 6.31
CA ASN A 173 21.49 7.00 6.57
C ASN A 173 20.73 7.59 7.77
N GLY A 174 20.28 6.75 8.72
CA GLY A 174 19.54 7.23 9.88
C GLY A 174 18.11 7.71 9.55
N PHE A 175 17.61 7.40 8.37
CA PHE A 175 16.26 7.81 7.98
C PHE A 175 15.21 7.23 8.92
N ALA A 176 14.33 8.07 9.42
CA ALA A 176 13.36 7.72 10.45
C ALA A 176 12.00 8.36 10.19
N ALA A 177 10.95 7.67 10.66
CA ALA A 177 9.59 8.17 10.65
C ALA A 177 9.24 8.75 12.01
N GLY A 178 8.84 10.02 12.02
CA GLY A 178 8.38 10.73 13.22
C GLY A 178 6.88 10.63 13.44
N GLU A 179 6.39 11.43 14.37
CA GLU A 179 4.97 11.48 14.75
C GLU A 179 4.07 11.91 13.57
N GLY A 180 2.83 11.41 13.58
CA GLY A 180 1.82 11.73 12.57
C GLY A 180 2.15 11.16 11.18
N THR A 181 2.92 10.09 11.11
CA THR A 181 3.10 9.25 9.92
C THR A 181 2.29 7.96 10.05
N LEU A 182 2.00 7.30 8.94
CA LEU A 182 1.31 6.01 8.95
C LEU A 182 2.08 4.96 9.78
N VAL A 183 3.41 4.94 9.68
CA VAL A 183 4.26 4.03 10.48
C VAL A 183 4.16 4.35 11.98
N ASP A 184 4.11 5.60 12.36
CA ASP A 184 3.89 6.01 13.75
C ASP A 184 2.56 5.46 14.30
N GLU A 185 1.49 5.53 13.51
CA GLU A 185 0.21 4.93 13.89
C GLU A 185 0.32 3.40 14.03
N MET A 186 1.01 2.72 13.11
CA MET A 186 1.24 1.28 13.19
C MET A 186 2.07 0.89 14.42
N MET A 187 3.10 1.66 14.75
CA MET A 187 3.88 1.48 15.96
C MET A 187 3.00 1.59 17.22
N LYS A 188 2.18 2.63 17.31
CA LYS A 188 1.25 2.82 18.43
C LYS A 188 0.27 1.65 18.58
N ARG A 189 -0.32 1.19 17.48
CA ARG A 189 -1.23 0.01 17.46
C ARG A 189 -0.54 -1.28 17.91
N ALA A 190 0.75 -1.43 17.61
CA ALA A 190 1.55 -2.57 18.04
C ALA A 190 2.15 -2.42 19.46
N GLY A 191 1.81 -1.36 20.20
CA GLY A 191 2.23 -1.12 21.57
C GLY A 191 3.62 -0.54 21.69
N PHE A 192 4.03 0.30 20.74
CA PHE A 192 5.22 1.13 20.83
C PHE A 192 4.89 2.62 21.00
N VAL A 193 5.81 3.36 21.62
CA VAL A 193 5.84 4.82 21.58
C VAL A 193 6.98 5.20 20.64
N ASN A 194 6.66 5.97 19.61
CA ASN A 194 7.67 6.49 18.68
C ASN A 194 8.42 7.65 19.36
N VAL A 195 9.71 7.49 19.57
CA VAL A 195 10.55 8.50 20.23
C VAL A 195 11.33 9.40 19.26
N ALA A 196 10.94 9.43 17.98
CA ALA A 196 11.61 10.24 16.96
C ALA A 196 11.66 11.75 17.31
N SER A 197 10.65 12.28 18.00
CA SER A 197 10.63 13.66 18.49
C SER A 197 11.76 13.99 19.47
N ARG A 198 12.23 12.99 20.25
CA ARG A 198 13.40 13.12 21.14
C ARG A 198 14.68 13.51 20.39
N TYR A 199 14.78 13.10 19.12
CA TYR A 199 15.88 13.43 18.22
C TYR A 199 15.61 14.65 17.34
N GLY A 200 14.51 15.38 17.61
CA GLY A 200 14.13 16.60 16.90
C GLY A 200 13.36 16.37 15.60
N LEU A 201 12.90 15.14 15.31
CA LEU A 201 12.11 14.86 14.12
C LEU A 201 10.64 15.23 14.36
N LYS A 202 10.06 15.93 13.38
CA LYS A 202 8.60 16.21 13.36
C LYS A 202 7.87 15.08 12.62
N LYS A 203 8.20 14.84 11.35
CA LYS A 203 7.62 13.77 10.52
C LYS A 203 8.71 12.85 9.98
N TRP A 204 9.33 13.24 8.90
CA TRP A 204 10.38 12.48 8.22
C TRP A 204 11.71 13.20 8.36
N GLY A 205 12.78 12.45 8.55
CA GLY A 205 14.12 13.02 8.61
C GLY A 205 15.17 11.99 8.99
N ASN A 206 16.35 12.49 9.30
CA ASN A 206 17.49 11.65 9.63
C ASN A 206 17.92 11.88 11.09
N VAL A 207 18.12 10.80 11.82
CA VAL A 207 18.74 10.79 13.14
C VAL A 207 20.21 10.44 12.96
N SER A 208 21.12 11.28 13.44
CA SER A 208 22.53 10.97 13.38
C SER A 208 22.90 9.82 14.34
N LEU A 209 23.93 9.08 13.98
CA LEU A 209 24.42 7.96 14.80
C LEU A 209 24.85 8.44 16.20
N GLU A 210 25.48 9.61 16.28
CA GLU A 210 25.94 10.21 17.54
C GLU A 210 24.77 10.49 18.48
N ARG A 211 23.67 11.05 17.97
CA ARG A 211 22.45 11.30 18.77
C ARG A 211 21.83 9.98 19.25
N LEU A 212 21.77 9.00 18.37
CA LEU A 212 21.24 7.68 18.72
C LEU A 212 22.07 7.01 19.82
N LEU A 213 23.40 7.12 19.75
CA LEU A 213 24.32 6.54 20.76
C LEU A 213 24.28 7.28 22.10
N ALA A 214 24.10 8.58 22.08
CA ALA A 214 24.02 9.40 23.30
C ALA A 214 22.74 9.08 24.11
N ASP A 215 21.60 8.91 23.44
CA ASP A 215 20.30 8.63 24.06
C ASP A 215 19.57 7.51 23.30
N PRO A 216 20.00 6.23 23.44
CA PRO A 216 19.43 5.12 22.71
C PRO A 216 18.00 4.80 23.17
N PRO A 217 17.08 4.49 22.23
CA PRO A 217 15.72 4.06 22.57
C PRO A 217 15.75 2.65 23.17
N GLN A 218 14.67 2.22 23.82
CA GLN A 218 14.57 0.85 24.30
C GLN A 218 14.63 -0.17 23.14
N VAL A 219 14.05 0.19 21.99
CA VAL A 219 13.97 -0.66 20.81
C VAL A 219 14.40 0.12 19.56
N LEU A 220 15.36 -0.41 18.85
CA LEU A 220 15.74 0.08 17.52
C LEU A 220 15.11 -0.84 16.48
N LEU A 221 14.10 -0.35 15.79
CA LEU A 221 13.43 -1.01 14.64
C LEU A 221 14.23 -0.67 13.38
N ALA A 222 15.14 -1.53 12.98
CA ALA A 222 16.10 -1.24 11.92
C ALA A 222 16.10 -2.30 10.81
N GLY A 223 16.47 -1.90 9.61
CA GLY A 223 16.77 -2.82 8.53
C GLY A 223 17.92 -3.76 8.89
N GLN A 224 18.12 -4.79 8.07
CA GLN A 224 19.25 -5.71 8.24
C GLN A 224 20.55 -5.00 7.89
N ALA A 225 21.57 -5.20 8.73
CA ALA A 225 22.92 -4.79 8.38
C ALA A 225 23.44 -5.65 7.25
N ARG A 226 23.99 -5.02 6.23
CA ARG A 226 24.63 -5.69 5.10
C ARG A 226 26.12 -5.30 5.08
N PRO A 227 27.02 -6.22 5.47
CA PRO A 227 28.45 -5.92 5.52
C PRO A 227 29.03 -5.57 4.14
N ASP A 228 28.47 -6.15 3.08
CA ASP A 228 28.80 -5.96 1.67
C ASP A 228 28.01 -4.82 1.00
N ALA A 229 27.25 -4.04 1.79
CA ALA A 229 26.43 -2.97 1.25
C ALA A 229 27.29 -1.94 0.49
N PRO A 230 26.86 -1.51 -0.71
CA PRO A 230 27.65 -0.66 -1.58
C PRO A 230 27.80 0.76 -1.05
N THR A 231 26.84 1.23 -0.26
CA THR A 231 26.82 2.61 0.24
C THR A 231 27.18 2.70 1.72
N TRP A 232 27.76 3.83 2.12
CA TRP A 232 28.02 4.12 3.52
C TRP A 232 26.70 4.18 4.33
N ALA A 233 25.66 4.71 3.74
CA ALA A 233 24.33 4.81 4.36
C ALA A 233 23.78 3.46 4.80
N GLU A 234 23.90 2.44 3.96
CA GLU A 234 23.49 1.06 4.29
C GLU A 234 24.40 0.42 5.31
N ARG A 235 25.73 0.65 5.23
CA ARG A 235 26.71 0.14 6.20
C ARG A 235 26.54 0.72 7.59
N MET A 236 25.93 1.90 7.73
CA MET A 236 25.66 2.53 9.02
C MET A 236 24.84 1.63 9.95
N LEU A 237 23.94 0.82 9.42
CA LEU A 237 23.17 -0.14 10.22
C LEU A 237 24.04 -1.24 10.87
N GLY A 238 25.21 -1.50 10.34
CA GLY A 238 26.21 -2.43 10.88
C GLY A 238 27.35 -1.74 11.64
N HIS A 239 27.28 -0.44 11.92
CA HIS A 239 28.37 0.29 12.53
C HIS A 239 28.71 -0.25 13.93
N PRO A 240 30.00 -0.52 14.25
CA PRO A 240 30.42 -1.13 15.53
C PRO A 240 29.93 -0.36 16.76
N ALA A 241 29.84 0.95 16.69
CA ALA A 241 29.31 1.78 17.77
C ALA A 241 27.89 1.41 18.20
N LEU A 242 27.05 0.83 17.33
CA LEU A 242 25.73 0.32 17.73
C LEU A 242 25.83 -0.87 18.69
N ALA A 243 26.89 -1.67 18.59
CA ALA A 243 27.15 -2.77 19.53
C ALA A 243 27.48 -2.27 20.94
N SER A 244 28.16 -1.11 21.08
CA SER A 244 28.54 -0.56 22.39
C SER A 244 27.35 -0.15 23.25
N VAL A 245 26.15 0.10 22.65
CA VAL A 245 24.91 0.44 23.36
C VAL A 245 23.90 -0.71 23.41
N SER A 246 24.30 -1.92 22.99
CA SER A 246 23.41 -3.10 22.96
C SER A 246 22.87 -3.51 24.34
N HIS A 247 23.55 -3.16 25.43
CA HIS A 247 23.08 -3.36 26.80
C HIS A 247 21.93 -2.43 27.22
N ARG A 248 21.72 -1.33 26.49
CA ARG A 248 20.65 -0.33 26.73
C ARG A 248 19.53 -0.39 25.70
N MET A 249 19.78 -0.99 24.54
CA MET A 249 18.92 -0.94 23.36
C MET A 249 18.80 -2.33 22.72
N THR A 250 17.59 -2.84 22.59
CA THR A 250 17.34 -4.06 21.82
C THR A 250 17.12 -3.71 20.36
N ARG A 251 17.88 -4.32 19.47
CA ARG A 251 17.67 -4.20 18.03
C ARG A 251 16.69 -5.26 17.55
N ALA A 252 15.65 -4.84 16.81
CA ALA A 252 14.71 -5.73 16.14
C ALA A 252 14.65 -5.40 14.63
N THR A 253 14.46 -6.42 13.81
CA THR A 253 14.42 -6.25 12.35
C THR A 253 13.13 -5.57 11.92
N PHE A 254 13.26 -4.50 11.13
CA PHE A 254 12.17 -3.82 10.46
C PHE A 254 12.61 -3.48 9.02
N PRO A 255 12.23 -4.30 8.02
CA PRO A 255 12.64 -4.10 6.64
C PRO A 255 12.18 -2.75 6.07
N GLU A 256 13.04 -2.12 5.27
CA GLU A 256 12.78 -0.79 4.69
C GLU A 256 11.52 -0.74 3.85
N ARG A 257 11.21 -1.81 3.09
CA ARG A 257 9.97 -1.89 2.28
C ARG A 257 8.68 -1.73 3.08
N LEU A 258 8.71 -1.92 4.41
CA LEU A 258 7.56 -1.76 5.29
C LEU A 258 7.37 -0.31 5.78
N LEU A 259 8.32 0.57 5.46
CA LEU A 259 8.33 1.95 5.96
C LEU A 259 7.41 2.87 5.14
N TYR A 260 7.40 2.69 3.82
CA TYR A 260 6.85 3.72 2.93
C TYR A 260 5.41 3.47 2.49
N CYS A 261 4.99 2.21 2.44
CA CYS A 261 3.73 1.85 1.81
C CYS A 261 2.64 1.47 2.82
N GLY A 262 1.43 1.90 2.51
CA GLY A 262 0.20 1.39 3.09
C GLY A 262 -0.33 0.15 2.35
N GLY A 263 -1.65 0.00 2.31
CA GLY A 263 -2.32 -1.11 1.64
C GLY A 263 -1.94 -2.46 2.23
N PRO A 264 -1.80 -3.51 1.41
CA PRO A 264 -1.53 -4.87 1.89
C PRO A 264 -0.22 -4.99 2.66
N THR A 265 0.76 -4.08 2.44
CA THR A 265 2.02 -4.03 3.17
C THR A 265 1.82 -3.89 4.69
N LEU A 266 0.72 -3.27 5.13
CA LEU A 266 0.41 -3.11 6.54
C LEU A 266 0.17 -4.43 7.27
N ILE A 267 -0.17 -5.50 6.58
CA ILE A 267 -0.30 -6.85 7.15
C ILE A 267 1.09 -7.33 7.63
N ASP A 268 2.10 -7.20 6.77
CA ASP A 268 3.48 -7.56 7.11
C ASP A 268 4.06 -6.60 8.15
N THR A 269 3.74 -5.31 8.06
CA THR A 269 4.15 -4.28 9.03
C THR A 269 3.63 -4.63 10.42
N ALA A 270 2.35 -4.96 10.56
CA ALA A 270 1.73 -5.36 11.81
C ALA A 270 2.38 -6.62 12.41
N ALA A 271 2.55 -7.65 11.59
CA ALA A 271 3.19 -8.90 12.01
C ALA A 271 4.64 -8.69 12.47
N THR A 272 5.40 -7.86 11.74
CA THR A 272 6.80 -7.53 12.04
C THR A 272 6.91 -6.77 13.36
N LEU A 273 6.08 -5.76 13.57
CA LEU A 273 6.05 -5.00 14.82
C LEU A 273 5.68 -5.87 16.01
N ALA A 274 4.67 -6.73 15.87
CA ALA A 274 4.28 -7.68 16.92
C ALA A 274 5.43 -8.68 17.24
N ALA A 275 6.15 -9.16 16.23
CA ALA A 275 7.32 -10.04 16.43
C ALA A 275 8.45 -9.30 17.13
N ALA A 276 8.76 -8.07 16.74
CA ALA A 276 9.75 -7.22 17.40
C ALA A 276 9.41 -7.01 18.88
N ARG A 277 8.14 -6.72 19.20
CA ARG A 277 7.69 -6.58 20.58
C ARG A 277 7.90 -7.87 21.39
N ARG A 278 7.54 -9.04 20.87
CA ARG A 278 7.74 -10.33 21.54
C ARG A 278 9.23 -10.62 21.78
N GLN A 279 10.10 -10.32 20.79
CA GLN A 279 11.54 -10.48 20.91
C GLN A 279 12.11 -9.66 22.08
N VAL A 280 11.70 -8.38 22.16
CA VAL A 280 12.18 -7.48 23.22
C VAL A 280 11.72 -7.94 24.59
N LEU A 281 10.48 -8.38 24.74
CA LEU A 281 9.94 -8.85 26.00
C LEU A 281 10.67 -10.13 26.48
N LYS A 282 10.97 -11.06 25.57
CA LYS A 282 11.75 -12.27 25.91
C LYS A 282 13.20 -11.98 26.35
N ALA A 283 13.81 -10.96 25.78
CA ALA A 283 15.20 -10.59 26.15
C ALA A 283 15.29 -9.90 27.51
N ARG A 284 14.17 -9.53 28.14
CA ARG A 284 14.07 -8.84 29.44
C ARG A 284 13.63 -9.76 30.60
N THR A 285 13.16 -10.96 30.27
CA THR A 285 12.88 -12.05 31.22
C THR A 285 14.09 -12.96 31.39
#